data_216152f9c8bce3c5a656fce389b40d3d
#
_entry.id   216152f9c8bce3c5a656fce389b40d3d
#
_cell.length_a   1.000
_cell.length_b   1.000
_cell.length_c   1.000
_cell.angle_alpha   90.00
_cell.angle_beta   90.00
_cell.angle_gamma   90.00
#
_symmetry.space_group_name_H-M   'P 1'
#
loop_
_entity.id
_entity.type
_entity.pdbx_description
1 polymer ?
#
loop_
_entity_poly.entity_id
_entity_poly.type
_entity_poly.pdbx_seq_one_letter_code
_entity_poly.pdbx_strand_id
1 'polypeptide(L)'
;MQLTSDSGNSIPEILQPKLNKPELQLGSNGAAVEELQQLLTNLGIYTGKIDGVFEEITQESVKQFQRQVFLPEDGIVDDNTWQALYTGGPVNLPELKKGSQGELVMKVQRILKSTQDYIGYVDGEFGAITESAVQGWQVRNNLPDTGIIDEATWRTLSQIPQYM
;
A
#
# COMPACT_ATOMS: atom_id res chain seq x y z
N MET A 1 20.68 16.67 -20.76
CA MET A 1 20.42 16.55 -20.26
C MET A 1 20.23 16.47 -19.32
N GLN A 2 20.13 16.54 -18.74
CA GLN A 2 20.00 16.34 -17.96
C GLN A 2 19.46 16.46 -17.18
N LEU A 3 19.25 16.30 -16.85
CA LEU A 3 18.72 16.32 -16.09
C LEU A 3 18.78 16.32 -15.06
N THR A 4 18.98 16.48 -14.56
CA THR A 4 19.07 16.40 -13.74
C THR A 4 19.06 16.58 -12.94
N SER A 5 19.30 16.64 -12.72
CA SER A 5 19.42 16.85 -11.91
C SER A 5 18.72 17.15 -11.09
N ASP A 6 18.13 17.21 -11.05
CA ASP A 6 17.43 17.44 -10.30
C ASP A 6 17.65 17.06 -9.21
N SER A 7 18.36 16.95 -9.00
CA SER A 7 18.82 16.74 -8.05
C SER A 7 18.30 16.35 -6.81
N GLY A 8 18.34 15.26 -6.33
CA GLY A 8 17.82 14.83 -5.09
C GLY A 8 16.34 14.97 -4.89
N ASN A 9 15.69 15.56 -5.82
CA ASN A 9 14.25 15.72 -5.71
C ASN A 9 13.53 14.48 -6.16
N SER A 10 12.33 14.27 -5.62
CA SER A 10 11.52 13.18 -6.09
C SER A 10 11.20 13.36 -7.56
N ILE A 11 11.20 12.26 -8.28
CA ILE A 11 10.77 12.28 -9.66
C ILE A 11 9.26 12.42 -9.66
N PRO A 12 8.69 13.38 -10.37
CA PRO A 12 7.25 13.46 -10.46
C PRO A 12 6.67 12.16 -10.98
N GLU A 13 5.48 11.82 -10.52
CA GLU A 13 4.85 10.56 -10.89
C GLU A 13 4.77 10.39 -12.41
N ILE A 14 4.44 11.47 -13.12
CA ILE A 14 4.32 11.38 -14.56
C ILE A 14 5.64 11.07 -15.26
N LEU A 15 6.76 11.27 -14.57
CA LEU A 15 8.07 10.99 -15.14
C LEU A 15 8.67 9.69 -14.68
N GLN A 16 7.98 8.97 -13.80
CA GLN A 16 8.48 7.68 -13.34
C GLN A 16 8.29 6.66 -14.45
N PRO A 17 9.31 5.82 -14.69
CA PRO A 17 9.17 4.80 -15.72
C PRO A 17 8.11 3.79 -15.34
N LYS A 18 7.33 3.40 -16.33
CA LYS A 18 6.38 2.32 -16.14
C LYS A 18 7.11 1.00 -16.23
N LEU A 19 6.58 0.00 -15.55
CA LEU A 19 7.21 -1.31 -15.54
C LEU A 19 6.97 -2.07 -16.85
N ASN A 20 6.07 -1.59 -17.68
CA ASN A 20 5.81 -2.23 -18.96
C ASN A 20 5.28 -3.65 -18.77
N LYS A 21 4.46 -3.84 -17.74
CA LYS A 21 3.86 -5.12 -17.44
C LYS A 21 2.40 -5.12 -17.84
N PRO A 22 1.87 -6.27 -18.24
CA PRO A 22 0.46 -6.33 -18.63
C PRO A 22 -0.44 -6.22 -17.41
N GLU A 23 -1.62 -5.68 -17.62
CA GLU A 23 -2.66 -5.72 -16.61
C GLU A 23 -3.18 -7.16 -16.53
N LEU A 24 -3.31 -7.68 -15.30
CA LEU A 24 -3.78 -9.04 -15.10
C LEU A 24 -5.03 -9.04 -14.25
N GLN A 25 -5.91 -9.99 -14.52
CA GLN A 25 -7.16 -10.13 -13.77
C GLN A 25 -7.67 -11.55 -13.93
N LEU A 26 -8.78 -11.83 -13.26
CA LEU A 26 -9.39 -13.15 -13.35
C LEU A 26 -9.53 -13.57 -14.81
N GLY A 27 -9.03 -14.73 -15.13
CA GLY A 27 -9.05 -15.25 -16.50
C GLY A 27 -7.74 -15.05 -17.25
N SER A 28 -6.85 -14.21 -16.76
CA SER A 28 -5.54 -14.06 -17.40
C SER A 28 -4.70 -15.32 -17.23
N ASN A 29 -3.77 -15.56 -18.15
CA ASN A 29 -2.87 -16.70 -18.02
C ASN A 29 -1.56 -16.39 -18.73
N GLY A 30 -0.52 -17.15 -18.40
CA GLY A 30 0.76 -17.02 -19.05
C GLY A 30 1.87 -16.70 -18.05
N ALA A 31 3.01 -16.31 -18.63
CA ALA A 31 4.23 -16.08 -17.84
C ALA A 31 4.09 -14.94 -16.85
N ALA A 32 3.33 -13.89 -17.22
CA ALA A 32 3.15 -12.76 -16.29
C ALA A 32 2.35 -13.19 -15.07
N VAL A 33 1.39 -14.10 -15.24
CA VAL A 33 0.65 -14.62 -14.09
C VAL A 33 1.56 -15.47 -13.21
N GLU A 34 2.45 -16.27 -13.82
CA GLU A 34 3.42 -17.02 -13.02
C GLU A 34 4.29 -16.09 -12.20
N GLU A 35 4.75 -15.00 -12.79
CA GLU A 35 5.57 -14.03 -12.09
C GLU A 35 4.79 -13.41 -10.93
N LEU A 36 3.55 -13.05 -11.17
CA LEU A 36 2.68 -12.52 -10.12
C LEU A 36 2.55 -13.52 -8.96
N GLN A 37 2.26 -14.77 -9.31
CA GLN A 37 2.09 -15.80 -8.29
C GLN A 37 3.38 -16.02 -7.50
N GLN A 38 4.53 -15.93 -8.17
CA GLN A 38 5.82 -16.06 -7.50
C GLN A 38 6.04 -14.91 -6.53
N LEU A 39 5.76 -13.67 -6.97
CA LEU A 39 5.92 -12.51 -6.09
C LEU A 39 5.02 -12.61 -4.87
N LEU A 40 3.77 -13.02 -5.08
CA LEU A 40 2.83 -13.16 -3.97
C LEU A 40 3.23 -14.31 -3.04
N THR A 41 3.82 -15.37 -3.60
CA THR A 41 4.31 -16.48 -2.79
C THR A 41 5.48 -16.02 -1.93
N ASN A 42 6.40 -15.25 -2.50
CA ASN A 42 7.54 -14.73 -1.76
C ASN A 42 7.12 -13.82 -0.62
N LEU A 43 5.97 -13.17 -0.77
CA LEU A 43 5.44 -12.31 0.28
C LEU A 43 4.60 -13.08 1.30
N GLY A 44 4.46 -14.40 1.10
CA GLY A 44 3.70 -15.22 2.03
C GLY A 44 2.19 -15.12 1.88
N ILE A 45 1.73 -14.55 0.77
CA ILE A 45 0.30 -14.29 0.58
C ILE A 45 -0.36 -15.37 -0.27
N TYR A 46 0.29 -15.81 -1.34
CA TYR A 46 -0.27 -16.82 -2.23
C TYR A 46 0.25 -18.18 -1.81
N THR A 47 -0.67 -19.10 -1.57
CA THR A 47 -0.31 -20.45 -1.15
C THR A 47 -0.67 -21.49 -2.19
N GLY A 48 -1.19 -21.06 -3.34
CA GLY A 48 -1.53 -21.99 -4.39
C GLY A 48 -0.35 -22.38 -5.25
N LYS A 49 -0.64 -23.09 -6.31
CA LYS A 49 0.37 -23.57 -7.24
C LYS A 49 0.74 -22.45 -8.23
N ILE A 50 2.01 -22.32 -8.53
CA ILE A 50 2.46 -21.34 -9.52
C ILE A 50 2.26 -21.97 -10.89
N ASP A 51 1.06 -21.79 -11.43
CA ASP A 51 0.65 -22.47 -12.67
C ASP A 51 0.34 -21.52 -13.81
N GLY A 52 0.47 -20.20 -13.57
CA GLY A 52 0.22 -19.23 -14.63
C GLY A 52 -1.25 -19.05 -14.98
N VAL A 53 -2.16 -19.51 -14.12
CA VAL A 53 -3.61 -19.36 -14.36
C VAL A 53 -4.17 -18.46 -13.26
N PHE A 54 -4.78 -17.36 -13.65
CA PHE A 54 -5.31 -16.39 -12.70
C PHE A 54 -6.74 -16.79 -12.36
N GLU A 55 -6.88 -17.57 -11.31
CA GLU A 55 -8.19 -18.02 -10.83
C GLU A 55 -8.51 -17.34 -9.51
N GLU A 56 -9.57 -17.82 -8.85
CA GLU A 56 -10.07 -17.12 -7.67
C GLU A 56 -9.05 -17.01 -6.55
N ILE A 57 -8.25 -18.07 -6.36
CA ILE A 57 -7.25 -18.01 -5.29
C ILE A 57 -6.19 -16.95 -5.58
N THR A 58 -5.81 -16.78 -6.84
CA THR A 58 -4.89 -15.71 -7.22
C THR A 58 -5.55 -14.35 -7.01
N GLN A 59 -6.81 -14.23 -7.41
CA GLN A 59 -7.53 -12.96 -7.24
C GLN A 59 -7.61 -12.57 -5.77
N GLU A 60 -7.96 -13.51 -4.90
CA GLU A 60 -8.06 -13.20 -3.48
C GLU A 60 -6.71 -12.79 -2.91
N SER A 61 -5.64 -13.43 -3.37
CA SER A 61 -4.30 -13.05 -2.93
C SER A 61 -3.94 -11.63 -3.38
N VAL A 62 -4.32 -11.28 -4.61
CA VAL A 62 -4.10 -9.92 -5.09
C VAL A 62 -4.85 -8.91 -4.24
N LYS A 63 -6.12 -9.21 -3.93
CA LYS A 63 -6.91 -8.29 -3.09
C LYS A 63 -6.31 -8.15 -1.70
N GLN A 64 -5.85 -9.25 -1.13
CA GLN A 64 -5.21 -9.20 0.19
C GLN A 64 -3.97 -8.33 0.17
N PHE A 65 -3.15 -8.49 -0.87
CA PHE A 65 -1.96 -7.67 -1.01
C PHE A 65 -2.33 -6.20 -1.20
N GLN A 66 -3.31 -5.93 -2.05
CA GLN A 66 -3.75 -4.55 -2.30
C GLN A 66 -4.22 -3.90 -1.01
N ARG A 67 -4.98 -4.64 -0.19
CA ARG A 67 -5.41 -4.12 1.11
C ARG A 67 -4.22 -3.75 1.98
N GLN A 68 -3.22 -4.61 1.99
CA GLN A 68 -2.06 -4.41 2.84
C GLN A 68 -1.26 -3.18 2.44
N VAL A 69 -1.22 -2.86 1.15
CA VAL A 69 -0.45 -1.71 0.67
C VAL A 69 -1.34 -0.51 0.32
N PHE A 70 -2.58 -0.53 0.77
CA PHE A 70 -3.50 0.62 0.69
C PHE A 70 -3.92 0.96 -0.74
N LEU A 71 -3.91 -0.03 -1.61
CA LEU A 71 -4.44 0.13 -2.96
C LEU A 71 -5.90 -0.30 -2.99
N PRO A 72 -6.66 0.15 -3.99
CA PRO A 72 -8.03 -0.37 -4.15
C PRO A 72 -8.01 -1.88 -4.29
N GLU A 73 -8.94 -2.54 -3.60
CA GLU A 73 -8.99 -4.00 -3.57
C GLU A 73 -9.84 -4.51 -4.71
N ASP A 74 -9.42 -4.22 -5.92
CA ASP A 74 -10.19 -4.59 -7.10
C ASP A 74 -9.77 -5.92 -7.73
N GLY A 75 -8.68 -6.51 -7.24
CA GLY A 75 -8.21 -7.79 -7.77
C GLY A 75 -7.56 -7.68 -9.13
N ILE A 76 -7.34 -6.46 -9.62
CA ILE A 76 -6.73 -6.23 -10.91
C ILE A 76 -5.30 -5.76 -10.70
N VAL A 77 -4.36 -6.43 -11.35
CA VAL A 77 -2.94 -6.08 -11.20
C VAL A 77 -2.62 -5.04 -12.27
N ASP A 78 -2.74 -3.78 -11.89
CA ASP A 78 -2.38 -2.68 -12.76
C ASP A 78 -0.97 -2.22 -12.45
N ASP A 79 -0.55 -1.10 -13.02
CA ASP A 79 0.81 -0.64 -12.85
C ASP A 79 1.16 -0.37 -11.40
N ASN A 80 0.26 0.25 -10.65
CA ASN A 80 0.52 0.52 -9.23
C ASN A 80 0.67 -0.77 -8.43
N THR A 81 -0.16 -1.76 -8.73
CA THR A 81 -0.06 -3.05 -8.04
C THR A 81 1.27 -3.73 -8.38
N TRP A 82 1.69 -3.71 -9.65
CA TRP A 82 2.99 -4.26 -10.03
C TRP A 82 4.12 -3.55 -9.29
N GLN A 83 4.08 -2.22 -9.24
CA GLN A 83 5.13 -1.47 -8.55
C GLN A 83 5.19 -1.83 -7.07
N ALA A 84 4.04 -1.94 -6.43
CA ALA A 84 4.00 -2.32 -5.02
C ALA A 84 4.55 -3.73 -4.81
N LEU A 85 4.24 -4.65 -5.73
CA LEU A 85 4.75 -6.01 -5.63
C LEU A 85 6.27 -6.05 -5.73
N TYR A 86 6.85 -5.30 -6.65
CA TYR A 86 8.30 -5.27 -6.80
C TYR A 86 8.97 -4.56 -5.64
N THR A 87 8.33 -3.54 -5.11
CA THR A 87 8.87 -2.80 -3.96
C THR A 87 8.70 -3.60 -2.66
N GLY A 88 7.64 -4.39 -2.60
CA GLY A 88 7.30 -5.11 -1.38
C GLY A 88 6.59 -4.26 -0.35
N GLY A 89 6.01 -3.15 -0.76
CA GLY A 89 5.30 -2.26 0.15
C GLY A 89 4.53 -1.19 -0.58
N PRO A 90 3.96 -0.25 0.18
CA PRO A 90 3.16 0.82 -0.43
C PRO A 90 3.98 1.71 -1.35
N VAL A 91 3.33 2.19 -2.42
CA VAL A 91 3.96 3.10 -3.37
C VAL A 91 2.95 4.19 -3.73
N ASN A 92 3.46 5.35 -4.06
CA ASN A 92 2.67 6.43 -4.65
C ASN A 92 1.48 6.87 -3.79
N LEU A 93 1.63 6.79 -2.46
CA LEU A 93 0.59 7.25 -1.55
C LEU A 93 0.86 8.69 -1.14
N PRO A 94 -0.19 9.48 -0.94
CA PRO A 94 -0.01 10.87 -0.52
C PRO A 94 0.36 10.94 0.96
N GLU A 95 0.99 12.02 1.34
CA GLU A 95 1.13 12.33 2.76
C GLU A 95 -0.24 12.66 3.32
N LEU A 96 -0.51 12.18 4.52
CA LEU A 96 -1.72 12.53 5.24
C LEU A 96 -1.33 13.29 6.50
N LYS A 97 -2.10 14.33 6.79
CA LYS A 97 -1.82 15.15 7.95
C LYS A 97 -3.11 15.84 8.35
N LYS A 98 -3.05 16.59 9.43
CA LYS A 98 -4.22 17.31 9.91
C LYS A 98 -4.83 18.11 8.76
N GLY A 99 -6.10 17.91 8.52
CA GLY A 99 -6.82 18.50 7.42
C GLY A 99 -7.07 17.56 6.26
N SER A 100 -6.36 16.45 6.18
CA SER A 100 -6.60 15.46 5.14
C SER A 100 -7.94 14.76 5.38
N GLN A 101 -8.57 14.30 4.31
CA GLN A 101 -9.87 13.62 4.38
C GLN A 101 -9.91 12.50 3.37
N GLY A 102 -10.78 11.53 3.63
CA GLY A 102 -11.11 10.54 2.63
C GLY A 102 -10.83 9.13 3.05
N GLU A 103 -10.83 8.25 2.06
CA GLU A 103 -10.76 6.81 2.27
C GLU A 103 -9.45 6.39 2.93
N LEU A 104 -8.34 6.99 2.51
CA LEU A 104 -7.05 6.62 3.09
C LEU A 104 -6.97 7.02 4.56
N VAL A 105 -7.58 8.15 4.93
CA VAL A 105 -7.65 8.53 6.34
C VAL A 105 -8.44 7.49 7.12
N MET A 106 -9.57 7.03 6.55
CA MET A 106 -10.35 6.00 7.22
C MET A 106 -9.53 4.73 7.44
N LYS A 107 -8.75 4.34 6.45
CA LYS A 107 -7.93 3.14 6.58
C LYS A 107 -6.91 3.29 7.70
N VAL A 108 -6.27 4.45 7.79
CA VAL A 108 -5.32 4.72 8.86
C VAL A 108 -6.02 4.69 10.22
N GLN A 109 -7.18 5.31 10.30
CA GLN A 109 -7.93 5.33 11.57
C GLN A 109 -8.30 3.92 12.01
N ARG A 110 -8.71 3.06 11.06
CA ARG A 110 -9.03 1.68 11.40
C ARG A 110 -7.83 0.93 11.96
N ILE A 111 -6.66 1.13 11.33
CA ILE A 111 -5.44 0.48 11.80
C ILE A 111 -5.09 0.98 13.19
N LEU A 112 -5.08 2.29 13.38
CA LEU A 112 -4.72 2.86 14.68
C LEU A 112 -5.73 2.49 15.75
N LYS A 113 -6.98 2.26 15.36
CA LYS A 113 -7.98 1.77 16.31
C LYS A 113 -7.66 0.33 16.70
N SER A 114 -7.23 -0.49 15.75
CA SER A 114 -6.88 -1.88 16.05
C SER A 114 -5.64 -1.97 16.94
N THR A 115 -4.75 -1.00 16.84
CA THR A 115 -3.56 -0.96 17.70
C THR A 115 -3.82 -0.21 19.01
N GLN A 116 -5.04 0.30 19.17
CA GLN A 116 -5.48 1.02 20.39
C GLN A 116 -4.81 2.38 20.54
N ASP A 117 -4.28 2.92 19.45
CA ASP A 117 -3.73 4.27 19.49
C ASP A 117 -4.79 5.34 19.21
N TYR A 118 -5.86 4.97 18.50
CA TYR A 118 -6.91 5.90 18.11
C TYR A 118 -8.20 5.51 18.80
N ILE A 119 -8.80 6.45 19.51
CA ILE A 119 -10.03 6.21 20.25
C ILE A 119 -11.24 6.91 19.65
N GLY A 120 -11.03 7.68 18.56
CA GLY A 120 -12.12 8.40 17.93
C GLY A 120 -12.91 7.53 16.98
N TYR A 121 -13.80 8.18 16.24
CA TYR A 121 -14.59 7.49 15.23
C TYR A 121 -13.83 7.41 13.91
N VAL A 122 -14.07 6.33 13.18
CA VAL A 122 -13.51 6.19 11.84
C VAL A 122 -14.39 7.01 10.91
N ASP A 123 -14.04 8.28 10.75
CA ASP A 123 -14.86 9.22 10.01
C ASP A 123 -14.18 9.79 8.76
N GLY A 124 -12.92 9.41 8.53
CA GLY A 124 -12.20 9.89 7.36
C GLY A 124 -11.70 11.33 7.49
N GLU A 125 -11.77 11.91 8.69
CA GLU A 125 -11.31 13.28 8.94
C GLU A 125 -10.05 13.22 9.79
N PHE A 126 -8.96 13.74 9.26
CA PHE A 126 -7.70 13.76 10.00
C PHE A 126 -7.69 15.02 10.87
N GLY A 127 -8.21 14.88 12.07
CA GLY A 127 -8.27 16.00 13.01
C GLY A 127 -7.22 15.85 14.10
N ALA A 128 -7.39 16.60 15.17
CA ALA A 128 -6.42 16.62 16.25
C ALA A 128 -6.28 15.27 16.94
N ILE A 129 -7.39 14.53 17.08
CA ILE A 129 -7.34 13.22 17.74
C ILE A 129 -6.56 12.23 16.88
N THR A 130 -6.80 12.27 15.55
CA THR A 130 -6.05 11.41 14.65
C THR A 130 -4.57 11.78 14.66
N GLU A 131 -4.26 13.07 14.65
CA GLU A 131 -2.88 13.52 14.70
C GLU A 131 -2.16 13.00 15.95
N SER A 132 -2.79 13.12 17.10
CA SER A 132 -2.21 12.64 18.34
C SER A 132 -2.01 11.12 18.30
N ALA A 133 -2.96 10.41 17.71
CA ALA A 133 -2.85 8.96 17.60
C ALA A 133 -1.67 8.59 16.71
N VAL A 134 -1.49 9.31 15.60
CA VAL A 134 -0.36 9.05 14.70
C VAL A 134 0.95 9.30 15.44
N GLN A 135 1.03 10.41 16.19
CA GLN A 135 2.24 10.72 16.93
C GLN A 135 2.57 9.64 17.95
N GLY A 136 1.58 9.19 18.71
CA GLY A 136 1.81 8.12 19.68
C GLY A 136 2.27 6.83 19.03
N TRP A 137 1.64 6.47 17.92
CA TRP A 137 2.02 5.29 17.19
C TRP A 137 3.44 5.40 16.64
N GLN A 138 3.79 6.59 16.12
CA GLN A 138 5.13 6.82 15.61
C GLN A 138 6.19 6.66 16.70
N VAL A 139 5.92 7.20 17.88
CA VAL A 139 6.86 7.05 19.00
C VAL A 139 7.09 5.58 19.31
N ARG A 140 6.01 4.81 19.38
CA ARG A 140 6.12 3.39 19.73
C ARG A 140 6.87 2.60 18.66
N ASN A 141 6.91 3.09 17.44
CA ASN A 141 7.54 2.39 16.33
C ASN A 141 8.88 3.03 15.93
N ASN A 142 9.41 3.89 16.81
CA ASN A 142 10.73 4.50 16.61
C ASN A 142 10.81 5.36 15.36
N LEU A 143 9.69 6.02 15.04
CA LEU A 143 9.63 6.97 13.94
C LEU A 143 9.57 8.38 14.50
N PRO A 144 10.00 9.38 13.73
CA PRO A 144 9.80 10.77 14.18
C PRO A 144 8.32 11.04 14.41
N ASP A 145 7.99 11.69 15.51
CA ASP A 145 6.59 11.89 15.90
C ASP A 145 6.02 13.16 15.30
N THR A 146 6.00 13.20 13.99
CA THR A 146 5.55 14.38 13.25
C THR A 146 4.03 14.51 13.19
N GLY A 147 3.32 13.42 13.40
CA GLY A 147 1.86 13.40 13.18
C GLY A 147 1.49 13.36 11.71
N ILE A 148 2.47 13.21 10.84
CA ILE A 148 2.27 13.17 9.39
C ILE A 148 2.52 11.75 8.91
N ILE A 149 1.59 11.23 8.11
CA ILE A 149 1.78 9.91 7.50
C ILE A 149 2.60 10.13 6.23
N ASP A 150 3.90 9.96 6.37
CA ASP A 150 4.82 10.05 5.25
C ASP A 150 5.19 8.64 4.76
N GLU A 151 6.16 8.57 3.86
CA GLU A 151 6.52 7.29 3.27
C GLU A 151 6.93 6.26 4.31
N ALA A 152 7.76 6.66 5.27
CA ALA A 152 8.23 5.73 6.30
C ALA A 152 7.07 5.26 7.17
N THR A 153 6.15 6.17 7.49
CA THR A 153 4.99 5.82 8.29
C THR A 153 4.06 4.88 7.53
N TRP A 154 3.80 5.18 6.25
CA TRP A 154 3.01 4.27 5.42
C TRP A 154 3.61 2.88 5.39
N ARG A 155 4.92 2.80 5.18
CA ARG A 155 5.58 1.50 5.08
C ARG A 155 5.43 0.71 6.37
N THR A 156 5.60 1.39 7.51
CA THR A 156 5.49 0.70 8.79
C THR A 156 4.04 0.31 9.08
N LEU A 157 3.08 1.16 8.72
CA LEU A 157 1.66 0.83 8.86
C LEU A 157 1.29 -0.40 8.04
N SER A 158 1.89 -0.56 6.86
CA SER A 158 1.55 -1.67 5.98
C SER A 158 1.96 -3.02 6.56
N GLN A 159 2.78 -3.04 7.58
CA GLN A 159 3.20 -4.28 8.21
C GLN A 159 2.22 -4.76 9.27
N ILE A 160 1.22 -3.95 9.59
CA ILE A 160 0.19 -4.36 10.55
C ILE A 160 -0.89 -5.13 9.80
N PRO A 161 -1.23 -6.36 10.24
CA PRO A 161 -2.27 -7.12 9.54
C PRO A 161 -3.59 -6.34 9.54
N GLN A 162 -4.23 -6.34 8.40
CA GLN A 162 -5.50 -5.65 8.23
C GLN A 162 -6.57 -6.68 7.98
N TYR A 163 -7.41 -6.86 8.96
CA TYR A 163 -8.53 -7.81 8.86
C TYR A 163 -9.78 -7.06 8.48
N MET A 164 -10.63 -7.73 7.73
CA MET A 164 -11.91 -7.15 7.34
C MET A 164 -12.88 -7.16 8.49
#